data_d0ae273819f2b534b83ca86678f49962
#
_entry.id   d0ae273819f2b534b83ca86678f49962
#
_cell.length_a   1.000
_cell.length_b   1.000
_cell.length_c   1.000
_cell.angle_alpha   90.00
_cell.angle_beta   90.00
_cell.angle_gamma   90.00
#
_symmetry.space_group_name_H-M   'P 1'
#
loop_
_entity.id
_entity.type
_entity.pdbx_description
1 polymer ?
#
loop_
_entity_poly.entity_id
_entity_poly.type
_entity_poly.pdbx_seq_one_letter_code
_entity_poly.pdbx_strand_id
1 'polypeptide(L)'
;MEIGKYREELKIHNHYTNYKGRLFIKTLCDLFNDVAEGQTELLGVDVDTLNKSGLTWMLHRLHILIHKMPQKEENVVVETWPSGIDRLFALGDYRLLRNDGEELVRATSEWMTVDLNRRRPVRPLARVVEMSTSHGIEKLPIEHLLREKEMPGDMEDCRYFTATFD
;
A
#
# COMPACT_ATOMS: atom_id res chain seq x y z
N MET A 1 1.86 -20.93 5.56
CA MET A 1 1.50 -19.65 4.90
C MET A 1 0.57 -18.94 5.86
N GLU A 2 0.98 -17.79 6.39
CA GLU A 2 0.07 -16.98 7.23
C GLU A 2 -1.15 -16.58 6.41
N ILE A 3 -2.33 -16.81 6.97
CA ILE A 3 -3.59 -16.53 6.28
C ILE A 3 -3.63 -15.04 5.93
N GLY A 4 -3.68 -14.73 4.62
CA GLY A 4 -3.89 -13.39 4.12
C GLY A 4 -2.65 -12.55 3.80
N LYS A 5 -1.44 -13.00 4.13
CA LYS A 5 -0.22 -12.30 3.70
C LYS A 5 0.24 -12.76 2.33
N TYR A 6 0.51 -11.79 1.46
CA TYR A 6 1.19 -11.99 0.19
C TYR A 6 2.60 -11.41 0.29
N ARG A 7 3.59 -12.08 -0.31
CA ARG A 7 4.96 -11.61 -0.27
C ARG A 7 5.72 -11.93 -1.56
N GLU A 8 6.60 -11.03 -1.92
CA GLU A 8 7.54 -11.20 -3.01
C GLU A 8 8.96 -10.87 -2.57
N GLU A 9 9.91 -11.64 -3.10
CA GLU A 9 11.33 -11.41 -2.90
C GLU A 9 11.91 -10.83 -4.18
N LEU A 10 12.65 -9.74 -4.05
CA LEU A 10 13.26 -9.08 -5.19
C LEU A 10 14.60 -8.45 -4.85
N LYS A 11 15.36 -8.18 -5.89
CA LYS A 11 16.62 -7.44 -5.79
C LYS A 11 16.41 -6.00 -6.26
N ILE A 12 16.95 -5.04 -5.53
CA ILE A 12 16.91 -3.63 -5.92
C ILE A 12 17.92 -3.39 -7.05
N HIS A 13 17.41 -3.28 -8.26
CA HIS A 13 18.22 -3.04 -9.46
C HIS A 13 18.63 -1.58 -9.58
N ASN A 14 19.69 -1.34 -10.39
CA ASN A 14 20.24 0.00 -10.58
C ASN A 14 19.22 1.02 -11.11
N HIS A 15 18.34 0.61 -12.03
CA HIS A 15 17.32 1.50 -12.61
C HIS A 15 16.18 1.85 -11.65
N TYR A 16 16.09 1.18 -10.49
CA TYR A 16 15.18 1.50 -9.40
C TYR A 16 15.70 2.60 -8.47
N THR A 17 16.95 3.03 -8.67
CA THR A 17 17.67 3.88 -7.71
C THR A 17 18.12 5.19 -8.33
N ASN A 18 18.26 6.19 -7.45
CA ASN A 18 18.86 7.48 -7.84
C ASN A 18 20.39 7.37 -7.94
N TYR A 19 21.04 8.49 -8.30
CA TYR A 19 22.51 8.55 -8.45
C TYR A 19 23.29 8.26 -7.16
N LYS A 20 22.63 8.29 -5.98
CA LYS A 20 23.21 7.87 -4.69
C LYS A 20 22.95 6.40 -4.37
N GLY A 21 22.39 5.63 -5.29
CA GLY A 21 22.04 4.23 -5.10
C GLY A 21 20.85 3.98 -4.18
N ARG A 22 20.03 4.98 -3.85
CA ARG A 22 18.84 4.85 -3.02
C ARG A 22 17.60 4.62 -3.87
N LEU A 23 16.73 3.70 -3.45
CA LEU A 23 15.47 3.42 -4.12
C LEU A 23 14.66 4.72 -4.34
N PHE A 24 14.06 4.87 -5.51
CA PHE A 24 13.11 5.96 -5.76
C PHE A 24 11.81 5.71 -4.99
N ILE A 25 11.22 6.78 -4.45
CA ILE A 25 9.91 6.71 -3.79
C ILE A 25 8.83 6.22 -4.77
N LYS A 26 8.88 6.65 -6.04
CA LYS A 26 7.98 6.15 -7.07
C LYS A 26 8.06 4.63 -7.18
N THR A 27 9.27 4.09 -7.30
CA THR A 27 9.48 2.64 -7.41
C THR A 27 9.01 1.92 -6.14
N LEU A 28 9.20 2.50 -4.95
CA LEU A 28 8.66 1.95 -3.70
C LEU A 28 7.13 1.84 -3.75
N CYS A 29 6.44 2.87 -4.26
CA CYS A 29 4.99 2.83 -4.46
C CYS A 29 4.59 1.77 -5.51
N ASP A 30 5.34 1.65 -6.60
CA ASP A 30 5.10 0.62 -7.62
C ASP A 30 5.21 -0.78 -7.00
N LEU A 31 6.26 -1.07 -6.21
CA LEU A 31 6.43 -2.34 -5.51
C LEU A 31 5.27 -2.67 -4.55
N PHE A 32 4.74 -1.66 -3.85
CA PHE A 32 3.57 -1.86 -3.01
C PHE A 32 2.31 -2.14 -3.83
N ASN A 33 2.14 -1.52 -4.98
CA ASN A 33 1.04 -1.81 -5.89
C ASN A 33 1.15 -3.23 -6.48
N ASP A 34 2.35 -3.65 -6.89
CA ASP A 34 2.59 -4.99 -7.47
C ASP A 34 2.18 -6.09 -6.49
N VAL A 35 2.63 -6.01 -5.22
CA VAL A 35 2.23 -6.99 -4.20
C VAL A 35 0.75 -6.92 -3.83
N ALA A 36 0.14 -5.73 -3.89
CA ALA A 36 -1.31 -5.59 -3.67
C ALA A 36 -2.09 -6.23 -4.82
N GLU A 37 -1.64 -6.09 -6.07
CA GLU A 37 -2.25 -6.73 -7.22
C GLU A 37 -2.17 -8.26 -7.09
N GLY A 38 -0.98 -8.81 -6.84
CA GLY A 38 -0.81 -10.24 -6.62
C GLY A 38 -1.68 -10.79 -5.48
N GLN A 39 -1.85 -10.02 -4.39
CA GLN A 39 -2.76 -10.40 -3.31
C GLN A 39 -4.22 -10.40 -3.76
N THR A 40 -4.66 -9.36 -4.49
CA THR A 40 -6.06 -9.27 -4.96
C THR A 40 -6.38 -10.32 -6.00
N GLU A 41 -5.41 -10.74 -6.84
CA GLU A 41 -5.54 -11.89 -7.74
C GLU A 41 -5.81 -13.18 -6.96
N LEU A 42 -5.03 -13.48 -5.93
CA LEU A 42 -5.27 -14.65 -5.06
C LEU A 42 -6.65 -14.63 -4.40
N LEU A 43 -7.15 -13.45 -4.10
CA LEU A 43 -8.47 -13.25 -3.50
C LEU A 43 -9.61 -13.28 -4.54
N GLY A 44 -9.30 -13.22 -5.84
CA GLY A 44 -10.29 -13.13 -6.93
C GLY A 44 -11.05 -11.81 -6.93
N VAL A 45 -10.39 -10.73 -6.52
CA VAL A 45 -10.91 -9.35 -6.46
C VAL A 45 -9.94 -8.35 -7.12
N ASP A 46 -9.09 -8.83 -8.01
CA ASP A 46 -8.20 -8.02 -8.83
C ASP A 46 -8.97 -7.06 -9.74
N VAL A 47 -8.26 -6.09 -10.31
CA VAL A 47 -8.85 -5.03 -11.16
C VAL A 47 -9.58 -5.62 -12.36
N ASP A 48 -9.01 -6.61 -13.03
CA ASP A 48 -9.61 -7.22 -14.23
C ASP A 48 -10.90 -7.97 -13.90
N THR A 49 -10.92 -8.69 -12.77
CA THR A 49 -12.10 -9.38 -12.26
C THR A 49 -13.19 -8.40 -11.88
N LEU A 50 -12.85 -7.29 -11.21
CA LEU A 50 -13.80 -6.25 -10.83
C LEU A 50 -14.36 -5.52 -12.04
N ASN A 51 -13.53 -5.19 -13.03
CA ASN A 51 -13.95 -4.48 -14.24
C ASN A 51 -15.03 -5.24 -15.01
N LYS A 52 -15.00 -6.58 -15.02
CA LYS A 52 -16.06 -7.43 -15.62
C LYS A 52 -17.42 -7.20 -14.95
N SER A 53 -17.42 -6.76 -13.70
CA SER A 53 -18.64 -6.44 -12.94
C SER A 53 -18.94 -4.94 -12.89
N GLY A 54 -18.22 -4.11 -13.67
CA GLY A 54 -18.36 -2.66 -13.66
C GLY A 54 -17.85 -1.97 -12.40
N LEU A 55 -16.96 -2.64 -11.68
CA LEU A 55 -16.31 -2.13 -10.47
C LEU A 55 -14.82 -1.93 -10.71
N THR A 56 -14.18 -1.10 -9.90
CA THR A 56 -12.72 -0.95 -9.89
C THR A 56 -12.21 -0.57 -8.51
N TRP A 57 -10.92 -0.75 -8.28
CA TRP A 57 -10.23 -0.20 -7.12
C TRP A 57 -9.80 1.24 -7.36
N MET A 58 -9.88 2.04 -6.31
CA MET A 58 -9.31 3.39 -6.28
C MET A 58 -8.55 3.58 -4.97
N LEU A 59 -7.26 3.85 -5.10
CA LEU A 59 -6.42 4.23 -3.96
C LEU A 59 -6.84 5.62 -3.49
N HIS A 60 -7.25 5.73 -2.22
CA HIS A 60 -7.60 6.99 -1.60
C HIS A 60 -6.41 7.60 -0.86
N ARG A 61 -5.69 6.77 -0.12
CA ARG A 61 -4.55 7.22 0.67
C ARG A 61 -3.49 6.13 0.79
N LEU A 62 -2.24 6.54 0.75
CA LEU A 62 -1.09 5.70 1.06
C LEU A 62 -0.20 6.46 2.03
N HIS A 63 -0.03 5.92 3.23
CA HIS A 63 0.88 6.45 4.24
C HIS A 63 2.11 5.55 4.33
N ILE A 64 3.27 6.12 4.14
CA ILE A 64 4.55 5.41 4.13
C ILE A 64 5.45 5.96 5.22
N LEU A 65 5.93 5.08 6.10
CA LEU A 65 6.95 5.38 7.10
C LEU A 65 8.26 4.73 6.68
N ILE A 66 9.25 5.54 6.37
CA ILE A 66 10.57 5.10 5.90
C ILE A 66 11.56 5.20 7.05
N HIS A 67 11.98 4.05 7.57
CA HIS A 67 13.06 3.98 8.56
C HIS A 67 14.42 4.08 7.88
N LYS A 68 14.55 3.36 6.75
CA LYS A 68 15.75 3.34 5.95
C LYS A 68 15.42 3.04 4.50
N MET A 69 15.92 3.86 3.60
CA MET A 69 15.69 3.64 2.17
C MET A 69 16.57 2.49 1.67
N PRO A 70 15.98 1.49 0.99
CA PRO A 70 16.75 0.41 0.37
C PRO A 70 17.81 0.92 -0.59
N GLN A 71 18.93 0.20 -0.66
CA GLN A 71 20.04 0.54 -1.51
C GLN A 71 20.09 -0.40 -2.72
N LYS A 72 20.77 0.07 -3.77
CA LYS A 72 21.11 -0.73 -4.94
C LYS A 72 21.77 -2.06 -4.51
N GLU A 73 21.42 -3.14 -5.21
CA GLU A 73 21.91 -4.51 -5.02
C GLU A 73 21.41 -5.20 -3.73
N GLU A 74 20.65 -4.52 -2.86
CA GLU A 74 20.02 -5.17 -1.71
C GLU A 74 18.95 -6.15 -2.17
N ASN A 75 18.87 -7.31 -1.51
CA ASN A 75 17.73 -8.22 -1.61
C ASN A 75 16.72 -7.86 -0.54
N VAL A 76 15.50 -7.70 -0.94
CA VAL A 76 14.40 -7.29 -0.07
C VAL A 76 13.19 -8.18 -0.25
N VAL A 77 12.33 -8.18 0.76
CA VAL A 77 11.03 -8.84 0.74
C VAL A 77 9.96 -7.76 0.90
N VAL A 78 9.00 -7.73 -0.01
CA VAL A 78 7.82 -6.87 0.09
C VAL A 78 6.65 -7.73 0.52
N GLU A 79 5.96 -7.32 1.57
CA GLU A 79 4.79 -8.03 2.11
C GLU A 79 3.58 -7.11 2.12
N THR A 80 2.40 -7.69 1.90
CA THR A 80 1.12 -6.99 2.09
C THR A 80 0.05 -7.91 2.66
N TRP A 81 -0.91 -7.35 3.36
CA TRP A 81 -2.08 -8.06 3.89
C TRP A 81 -3.26 -7.10 4.14
N PRO A 82 -4.51 -7.58 4.06
CA PRO A 82 -5.66 -6.79 4.46
C PRO A 82 -5.61 -6.56 5.97
N SER A 83 -5.67 -5.32 6.42
CA SER A 83 -5.53 -4.97 7.85
C SER A 83 -6.82 -4.47 8.51
N GLY A 84 -7.89 -4.32 7.74
CA GLY A 84 -9.18 -3.91 8.28
C GLY A 84 -10.11 -3.28 7.27
N ILE A 85 -11.24 -2.83 7.81
CA ILE A 85 -12.24 -2.04 7.07
C ILE A 85 -12.54 -0.79 7.91
N ASP A 86 -12.52 0.38 7.27
CA ASP A 86 -13.04 1.61 7.84
C ASP A 86 -14.11 2.20 6.92
N ARG A 87 -15.38 2.05 7.31
CA ARG A 87 -16.56 2.50 6.54
C ARG A 87 -16.58 1.93 5.12
N LEU A 88 -16.17 2.73 4.12
CA LEU A 88 -16.11 2.36 2.71
C LEU A 88 -14.70 1.98 2.25
N PHE A 89 -13.71 2.06 3.13
CA PHE A 89 -12.31 1.80 2.81
C PHE A 89 -11.90 0.40 3.26
N ALA A 90 -11.28 -0.34 2.34
CA ALA A 90 -10.49 -1.51 2.67
C ALA A 90 -9.08 -1.05 3.01
N LEU A 91 -8.58 -1.46 4.17
CA LEU A 91 -7.25 -1.13 4.65
C LEU A 91 -6.29 -2.24 4.27
N GLY A 92 -5.13 -1.85 3.75
CA GLY A 92 -4.02 -2.76 3.45
C GLY A 92 -2.74 -2.27 4.09
N ASP A 93 -2.02 -3.16 4.76
CA ASP A 93 -0.73 -2.87 5.34
C ASP A 93 0.40 -3.49 4.53
N TYR A 94 1.57 -2.87 4.59
CA TYR A 94 2.74 -3.25 3.82
C TYR A 94 4.00 -3.19 4.68
N ARG A 95 4.93 -4.09 4.40
CA ARG A 95 6.31 -4.01 4.86
C ARG A 95 7.27 -4.20 3.71
N LEU A 96 8.38 -3.52 3.79
CA LEU A 96 9.57 -3.82 3.02
C LEU A 96 10.68 -4.18 4.00
N LEU A 97 11.11 -5.42 3.93
CA LEU A 97 12.10 -6.01 4.81
C LEU A 97 13.38 -6.28 4.04
N ARG A 98 14.53 -6.19 4.70
CA ARG A 98 15.76 -6.78 4.19
C ARG A 98 15.73 -8.30 4.41
N ASN A 99 16.53 -9.06 3.69
CA ASN A 99 16.58 -10.52 3.83
C ASN A 99 16.96 -11.03 5.24
N ASP A 100 17.61 -10.20 6.06
CA ASP A 100 17.92 -10.50 7.46
C ASP A 100 16.73 -10.24 8.41
N GLY A 101 15.61 -9.74 7.88
CA GLY A 101 14.39 -9.43 8.62
C GLY A 101 14.33 -7.99 9.15
N GLU A 102 15.34 -7.14 8.90
CA GLU A 102 15.28 -5.71 9.25
C GLU A 102 14.13 -5.02 8.49
N GLU A 103 13.21 -4.39 9.22
CA GLU A 103 12.16 -3.58 8.61
C GLU A 103 12.72 -2.24 8.13
N LEU A 104 12.68 -2.04 6.83
CA LEU A 104 13.18 -0.82 6.18
C LEU A 104 12.07 0.21 6.00
N VAL A 105 10.89 -0.25 5.59
CA VAL A 105 9.72 0.59 5.31
C VAL A 105 8.46 -0.14 5.77
N ARG A 106 7.50 0.61 6.29
CA ARG A 106 6.13 0.15 6.50
C ARG A 106 5.15 1.14 5.88
N ALA A 107 4.00 0.66 5.47
CA ALA A 107 2.97 1.51 4.94
C ALA A 107 1.57 0.99 5.26
N THR A 108 0.59 1.88 5.21
CA THR A 108 -0.84 1.54 5.20
C THR A 108 -1.54 2.27 4.07
N SER A 109 -2.53 1.63 3.49
CA SER A 109 -3.33 2.18 2.40
C SER A 109 -4.81 2.11 2.70
N GLU A 110 -5.55 3.03 2.12
CA GLU A 110 -7.01 3.07 2.11
C GLU A 110 -7.49 2.94 0.67
N TRP A 111 -8.19 1.87 0.38
CA TRP A 111 -8.75 1.57 -0.93
C TRP A 111 -10.27 1.61 -0.90
N MET A 112 -10.88 2.17 -1.93
CA MET A 112 -12.32 2.08 -2.12
C MET A 112 -12.67 1.32 -3.38
N THR A 113 -13.75 0.55 -3.35
CA THR A 113 -14.37 -0.02 -4.54
C THR A 113 -15.30 1.03 -5.14
N VAL A 114 -15.19 1.28 -6.44
CA VAL A 114 -15.97 2.28 -7.16
C VAL A 114 -16.79 1.60 -8.26
N ASP A 115 -18.09 1.92 -8.32
CA ASP A 115 -18.96 1.59 -9.45
C ASP A 115 -18.65 2.53 -10.63
N LEU A 116 -18.15 1.97 -11.71
CA LEU A 116 -17.71 2.72 -12.91
C LEU A 116 -18.87 3.40 -13.64
N ASN A 117 -20.07 2.81 -13.61
CA ASN A 117 -21.25 3.36 -14.26
C ASN A 117 -21.83 4.53 -13.47
N ARG A 118 -21.97 4.33 -12.15
CA ARG A 118 -22.53 5.34 -11.25
C ARG A 118 -21.50 6.37 -10.78
N ARG A 119 -20.21 6.10 -10.98
CA ARG A 119 -19.06 6.89 -10.49
C ARG A 119 -19.16 7.20 -8.99
N ARG A 120 -19.49 6.17 -8.20
CA ARG A 120 -19.67 6.29 -6.76
C ARG A 120 -18.99 5.16 -6.02
N PRO A 121 -18.42 5.43 -4.83
CA PRO A 121 -17.95 4.37 -3.95
C PRO A 121 -19.10 3.42 -3.58
N VAL A 122 -18.77 2.15 -3.50
CA VAL A 122 -19.65 1.09 -3.00
C VAL A 122 -19.04 0.45 -1.75
N ARG A 123 -19.84 -0.32 -1.03
CA ARG A 123 -19.34 -1.05 0.15
C ARG A 123 -18.23 -2.02 -0.26
N PRO A 124 -17.22 -2.22 0.60
CA PRO A 124 -16.20 -3.22 0.38
C PRO A 124 -16.81 -4.59 0.07
N LEU A 125 -16.17 -5.32 -0.83
CA LEU A 125 -16.60 -6.63 -1.26
C LEU A 125 -16.60 -7.62 -0.07
N ALA A 126 -17.59 -8.52 -0.02
CA ALA A 126 -17.75 -9.46 1.09
C ALA A 126 -16.46 -10.26 1.35
N ARG A 127 -15.77 -10.71 0.30
CA ARG A 127 -14.52 -11.45 0.41
C ARG A 127 -13.39 -10.62 1.04
N VAL A 128 -13.32 -9.32 0.70
CA VAL A 128 -12.34 -8.40 1.31
C VAL A 128 -12.66 -8.17 2.79
N VAL A 129 -13.95 -8.02 3.12
CA VAL A 129 -14.40 -7.88 4.51
C VAL A 129 -14.04 -9.14 5.31
N GLU A 130 -14.34 -10.32 4.79
CA GLU A 130 -14.04 -11.60 5.43
C GLU A 130 -12.54 -11.73 5.74
N MET A 131 -11.68 -11.44 4.77
CA MET A 131 -10.24 -11.50 4.94
C MET A 131 -9.72 -10.45 5.91
N SER A 132 -10.26 -9.23 5.84
CA SER A 132 -9.83 -8.10 6.70
C SER A 132 -10.30 -8.22 8.15
N THR A 133 -11.27 -9.09 8.43
CA THR A 133 -11.83 -9.30 9.77
C THR A 133 -11.45 -10.64 10.39
N SER A 134 -10.67 -11.45 9.69
CA SER A 134 -10.18 -12.74 10.19
C SER A 134 -9.37 -12.55 11.47
N HIS A 135 -9.52 -13.49 12.42
CA HIS A 135 -8.82 -13.42 13.70
C HIS A 135 -7.31 -13.54 13.50
N GLY A 136 -6.54 -12.73 14.22
CA GLY A 136 -5.08 -12.77 14.20
C GLY A 136 -4.41 -11.94 13.10
N ILE A 137 -5.18 -11.12 12.37
CA ILE A 137 -4.57 -10.19 11.40
C ILE A 137 -3.78 -9.11 12.18
N GLU A 138 -2.51 -9.01 11.83
CA GLU A 138 -1.63 -7.96 12.30
C GLU A 138 -2.09 -6.60 11.76
N LYS A 139 -2.06 -5.58 12.62
CA LYS A 139 -2.19 -4.18 12.20
C LYS A 139 -0.91 -3.45 12.53
N LEU A 140 -0.34 -2.78 11.53
CA LEU A 140 0.85 -1.98 11.79
C LEU A 140 0.49 -0.77 12.66
N PRO A 141 1.33 -0.46 13.67
CA PRO A 141 1.17 0.76 14.46
C PRO A 141 1.68 1.96 13.65
N ILE A 142 0.95 2.35 12.62
CA ILE A 142 1.21 3.57 11.86
C ILE A 142 0.31 4.63 12.47
N GLU A 143 0.91 5.70 12.98
CA GLU A 143 0.16 6.86 13.42
C GLU A 143 -0.69 7.37 12.26
N HIS A 144 -1.97 7.55 12.52
CA HIS A 144 -2.88 8.07 11.51
C HIS A 144 -2.33 9.40 11.00
N LEU A 145 -2.27 9.54 9.68
CA LEU A 145 -2.02 10.84 9.07
C LEU A 145 -3.00 11.83 9.68
N LEU A 146 -2.45 12.88 10.27
CA LEU A 146 -3.23 14.04 10.68
C LEU A 146 -4.10 14.46 9.49
N ARG A 147 -5.39 14.61 9.70
CA ARG A 147 -6.25 15.24 8.69
C ARG A 147 -5.70 16.64 8.44
N GLU A 148 -5.87 17.18 7.23
CA GLU A 148 -5.39 18.54 6.89
C GLU A 148 -5.74 19.59 7.95
N LYS A 149 -6.85 19.40 8.66
CA LYS A 149 -7.31 20.28 9.76
C LYS A 149 -6.51 20.14 11.08
N GLU A 150 -5.71 19.10 11.19
CA GLU A 150 -4.95 18.75 12.39
C GLU A 150 -3.44 18.98 12.20
N MET A 151 -3.04 19.47 11.01
CA MET A 151 -1.64 19.81 10.77
C MET A 151 -1.23 20.97 11.65
N PRO A 152 -0.17 20.82 12.48
CA PRO A 152 0.37 21.96 13.26
C PRO A 152 0.78 23.09 12.32
N GLY A 153 0.39 24.31 12.66
CA GLY A 153 0.70 25.50 11.85
C GLY A 153 2.18 25.86 11.72
N ASP A 154 3.05 25.22 12.50
CA ASP A 154 4.48 25.50 12.58
C ASP A 154 5.30 24.22 12.28
N MET A 155 5.27 23.76 11.03
CA MET A 155 6.20 22.71 10.57
C MET A 155 7.34 23.37 9.79
N GLU A 156 8.34 23.88 10.51
CA GLU A 156 9.53 24.52 9.91
C GLU A 156 10.36 23.58 9.01
N ASP A 157 10.18 22.24 9.11
CA ASP A 157 10.93 21.25 8.37
C ASP A 157 10.12 20.51 7.27
N CYS A 158 8.89 20.93 6.98
CA CYS A 158 8.10 20.33 5.91
C CYS A 158 8.49 20.84 4.53
N ARG A 159 8.95 19.94 3.67
CA ARG A 159 9.12 20.22 2.24
C ARG A 159 7.88 19.80 1.48
N TYR A 160 7.21 20.76 0.87
CA TYR A 160 6.06 20.51 0.01
C TYR A 160 6.52 20.35 -1.43
N PHE A 161 6.01 19.32 -2.11
CA PHE A 161 6.15 19.15 -3.54
C PHE A 161 4.76 19.24 -4.17
N THR A 162 4.57 20.18 -5.07
CA THR A 162 3.36 20.26 -5.87
C THR A 162 3.64 19.56 -7.20
N ALA A 163 2.88 18.51 -7.52
CA ALA A 163 2.87 17.91 -8.84
C ALA A 163 1.64 18.44 -9.59
N THR A 164 1.85 19.10 -10.72
CA THR A 164 0.78 19.42 -11.68
C THR A 164 0.73 18.32 -12.72
N PHE A 165 -0.44 17.77 -12.93
CA PHE A 165 -0.71 16.84 -14.03
C PHE A 165 -1.40 17.64 -15.13
N ASP A 166 -0.76 17.70 -16.32
CA ASP A 166 -1.35 18.25 -17.54
C ASP A 166 -2.27 17.24 -18.22
#